data_9a32154ffd3ec2647ddd7eb7d39a3a00
#
_entry.id   9a32154ffd3ec2647ddd7eb7d39a3a00
#
_cell.length_a   1.000
_cell.length_b   1.000
_cell.length_c   1.000
_cell.angle_alpha   90.00
_cell.angle_beta   90.00
_cell.angle_gamma   90.00
#
_symmetry.space_group_name_H-M   'P 1'
#
loop_
_entity.id
_entity.type
_entity.pdbx_description
1 polymer ?
#
loop_
_entity_poly.entity_id
_entity_poly.type
_entity_poly.pdbx_seq_one_letter_code
_entity_poly.pdbx_strand_id
1 'polypeptide(L)'
;PGSWAFVYAPLRHAKWHGCTPTDLVFPFFLFIVGAAMRFAFVRWHSFASKDFYAHVFFRTLSIFLAGTFIHAFPFIQQDWDWSSFRIMGVLQRIALAYGIAAIMVIHLDLKKIFISALGILIAYWGILWIGGGEDPYSLEHNLIRKIDIFLLGESHLYGGTGIQFDPEGLLSTIPSVVTVLIGYLVGSMLHTTKAVSYTHLR
;
A
#
# COMPACT_ATOMS: atom_id res chain seq x y z
N PRO A 1 -8.13 22.94 -12.80
CA PRO A 1 -8.11 21.51 -13.10
C PRO A 1 -8.65 21.32 -14.52
N GLY A 2 -7.85 20.68 -15.40
CA GLY A 2 -8.25 20.44 -16.79
C GLY A 2 -9.34 19.38 -16.90
N SER A 3 -10.03 19.35 -18.04
CA SER A 3 -11.01 18.31 -18.34
C SER A 3 -10.31 16.96 -18.55
N TRP A 4 -10.85 15.90 -17.97
CA TRP A 4 -10.37 14.52 -18.20
C TRP A 4 -10.34 14.11 -19.67
N ALA A 5 -11.13 14.78 -20.53
CA ALA A 5 -11.13 14.57 -21.98
C ALA A 5 -9.81 14.96 -22.66
N PHE A 6 -9.05 15.88 -22.07
CA PHE A 6 -7.81 16.45 -22.66
C PHE A 6 -6.56 16.06 -21.89
N VAL A 7 -6.58 15.01 -21.09
CA VAL A 7 -5.39 14.50 -20.41
C VAL A 7 -4.49 13.77 -21.41
N TYR A 8 -3.19 14.07 -21.39
CA TYR A 8 -2.18 13.36 -22.19
C TYR A 8 -2.18 11.86 -21.88
N ALA A 9 -2.06 11.02 -22.90
CA ALA A 9 -2.15 9.57 -22.75
C ALA A 9 -1.22 8.98 -21.66
N PRO A 10 0.05 9.39 -21.49
CA PRO A 10 0.93 8.89 -20.43
C PRO A 10 0.50 9.28 -19.00
N LEU A 11 -0.37 10.29 -18.88
CA LEU A 11 -0.89 10.78 -17.60
C LEU A 11 -2.26 10.16 -17.24
N ARG A 12 -2.79 9.29 -18.08
CA ARG A 12 -4.01 8.52 -17.78
C ARG A 12 -3.62 7.21 -17.11
N HIS A 13 -4.46 6.74 -16.22
CA HIS A 13 -4.35 5.37 -15.71
C HIS A 13 -4.60 4.34 -16.81
N ALA A 14 -3.92 3.20 -16.73
CA ALA A 14 -4.27 2.04 -17.54
C ALA A 14 -5.71 1.61 -17.24
N LYS A 15 -6.45 1.17 -18.26
CA LYS A 15 -7.86 0.77 -18.07
C LYS A 15 -7.98 -0.43 -17.13
N TRP A 16 -7.16 -1.45 -17.34
CA TRP A 16 -7.01 -2.61 -16.47
C TRP A 16 -5.64 -3.26 -16.67
N HIS A 17 -5.40 -3.90 -17.80
CA HIS A 17 -4.07 -4.43 -18.14
C HIS A 17 -3.18 -3.31 -18.66
N GLY A 18 -1.95 -3.27 -18.16
CA GLY A 18 -0.96 -2.27 -18.55
C GLY A 18 -0.41 -1.49 -17.35
N CYS A 19 0.50 -0.58 -17.65
CA CYS A 19 1.13 0.30 -16.66
C CYS A 19 1.52 1.59 -17.36
N THR A 20 1.07 2.71 -16.83
CA THR A 20 1.45 4.05 -17.28
C THR A 20 2.35 4.73 -16.24
N PRO A 21 3.05 5.82 -16.55
CA PRO A 21 3.81 6.58 -15.56
C PRO A 21 2.95 7.03 -14.36
N THR A 22 1.67 7.33 -14.57
CA THR A 22 0.75 7.71 -13.50
C THR A 22 0.52 6.57 -12.52
N ASP A 23 0.46 5.33 -12.99
CA ASP A 23 0.25 4.15 -12.14
C ASP A 23 1.46 3.87 -11.23
N LEU A 24 2.64 4.38 -11.57
CA LEU A 24 3.86 4.21 -10.78
C LEU A 24 3.97 5.21 -9.61
N VAL A 25 3.21 6.30 -9.61
CA VAL A 25 3.30 7.33 -8.56
C VAL A 25 3.05 6.73 -7.17
N PHE A 26 2.00 5.93 -7.03
CA PHE A 26 1.66 5.31 -5.75
C PHE A 26 2.68 4.26 -5.28
N PRO A 27 3.15 3.31 -6.12
CA PRO A 27 4.24 2.41 -5.75
C PRO A 27 5.53 3.13 -5.36
N PHE A 28 5.92 4.18 -6.07
CA PHE A 28 7.09 4.99 -5.68
C PHE A 28 6.91 5.66 -4.33
N PHE A 29 5.70 6.14 -4.02
CA PHE A 29 5.43 6.70 -2.71
C PHE A 29 5.61 5.66 -1.60
N LEU A 30 5.08 4.45 -1.76
CA LEU A 30 5.28 3.36 -0.81
C LEU A 30 6.75 2.96 -0.66
N PHE A 31 7.49 2.93 -1.76
CA PHE A 31 8.93 2.68 -1.75
C PHE A 31 9.68 3.73 -0.92
N ILE A 32 9.36 5.02 -1.12
CA ILE A 32 9.96 6.12 -0.35
C ILE A 32 9.60 6.01 1.14
N VAL A 33 8.36 5.65 1.47
CA VAL A 33 7.95 5.38 2.87
C VAL A 33 8.84 4.30 3.49
N GLY A 34 9.11 3.21 2.78
CA GLY A 34 10.00 2.14 3.24
C GLY A 34 11.45 2.62 3.43
N ALA A 35 11.99 3.35 2.46
CA ALA A 35 13.34 3.92 2.57
C ALA A 35 13.45 4.88 3.77
N ALA A 36 12.49 5.79 3.94
CA ALA A 36 12.44 6.72 5.07
C ALA A 36 12.30 6.00 6.42
N MET A 37 11.55 4.89 6.47
CA MET A 37 11.40 4.05 7.65
C MET A 37 12.76 3.56 8.16
N ARG A 38 13.68 3.16 7.28
CA ARG A 38 15.03 2.73 7.66
C ARG A 38 15.76 3.81 8.46
N PHE A 39 15.71 5.06 8.01
CA PHE A 39 16.37 6.16 8.70
C PHE A 39 15.63 6.59 9.98
N ALA A 40 14.30 6.58 9.96
CA ALA A 40 13.51 6.95 11.12
C ALA A 40 13.65 5.94 12.27
N PHE A 41 13.81 4.66 11.97
CA PHE A 41 13.86 3.59 12.98
C PHE A 41 15.24 3.37 13.58
N VAL A 42 16.29 4.04 13.11
CA VAL A 42 17.64 4.00 13.74
C VAL A 42 17.58 4.32 15.24
N ARG A 43 16.73 5.24 15.66
CA ARG A 43 16.56 5.60 17.08
C ARG A 43 15.88 4.53 17.95
N TRP A 44 15.20 3.55 17.31
CA TRP A 44 14.49 2.48 18.02
C TRP A 44 15.31 1.19 18.13
N HIS A 45 16.64 1.26 18.01
CA HIS A 45 17.55 0.11 18.00
C HIS A 45 17.53 -0.75 19.28
N SER A 46 16.85 -0.34 20.33
CA SER A 46 16.68 -1.11 21.56
C SER A 46 15.38 -1.90 21.56
N PHE A 47 15.09 -2.63 20.48
CA PHE A 47 14.05 -3.68 20.44
C PHE A 47 12.59 -3.23 20.61
N ALA A 48 11.69 -4.08 20.12
CA ALA A 48 10.25 -4.04 20.20
C ALA A 48 9.71 -3.56 21.57
N SER A 49 9.89 -2.27 21.86
CA SER A 49 9.40 -1.65 23.08
C SER A 49 7.93 -1.31 22.96
N LYS A 50 7.22 -1.21 24.08
CA LYS A 50 5.82 -0.74 24.08
C LYS A 50 5.68 0.60 23.37
N ASP A 51 6.65 1.50 23.54
CA ASP A 51 6.67 2.82 22.92
C ASP A 51 6.79 2.73 21.39
N PHE A 52 7.59 1.78 20.87
CA PHE A 52 7.66 1.52 19.43
C PHE A 52 6.32 1.09 18.87
N TYR A 53 5.66 0.11 19.48
CA TYR A 53 4.36 -0.36 19.02
C TYR A 53 3.29 0.72 19.12
N ALA A 54 3.29 1.48 20.20
CA ALA A 54 2.39 2.63 20.34
C ALA A 54 2.63 3.66 19.24
N HIS A 55 3.90 4.00 18.96
CA HIS A 55 4.25 4.93 17.88
C HIS A 55 3.77 4.43 16.51
N VAL A 56 4.02 3.16 16.18
CA VAL A 56 3.56 2.56 14.92
C VAL A 56 2.04 2.55 14.84
N PHE A 57 1.37 2.13 15.91
CA PHE A 57 -0.09 2.08 15.98
C PHE A 57 -0.72 3.46 15.77
N PHE A 58 -0.29 4.47 16.55
CA PHE A 58 -0.84 5.83 16.43
C PHE A 58 -0.55 6.45 15.06
N ARG A 59 0.62 6.20 14.48
CA ARG A 59 0.94 6.67 13.14
C ARG A 59 0.07 6.01 12.07
N THR A 60 -0.08 4.68 12.13
CA THR A 60 -0.97 3.92 11.25
C THR A 60 -2.41 4.42 11.37
N LEU A 61 -2.91 4.54 12.59
CA LEU A 61 -4.27 5.01 12.87
C LEU A 61 -4.48 6.45 12.36
N SER A 62 -3.53 7.34 12.61
CA SER A 62 -3.62 8.74 12.17
C SER A 62 -3.70 8.87 10.64
N ILE A 63 -2.87 8.09 9.89
CA ILE A 63 -2.89 8.11 8.43
C ILE A 63 -4.22 7.50 7.92
N PHE A 64 -4.67 6.42 8.53
CA PHE A 64 -5.94 5.77 8.18
C PHE A 64 -7.12 6.72 8.38
N LEU A 65 -7.20 7.37 9.54
CA LEU A 65 -8.26 8.33 9.87
C LEU A 65 -8.19 9.59 8.99
N ALA A 66 -7.00 10.07 8.64
CA ALA A 66 -6.85 11.16 7.69
C ALA A 66 -7.42 10.79 6.31
N GLY A 67 -7.21 9.55 5.84
CA GLY A 67 -7.82 9.05 4.62
C GLY A 67 -9.34 8.97 4.71
N THR A 68 -9.86 8.46 5.82
CA THR A 68 -11.30 8.42 6.10
C THR A 68 -11.90 9.83 6.12
N PHE A 69 -11.22 10.77 6.76
CA PHE A 69 -11.63 12.18 6.78
C PHE A 69 -11.72 12.78 5.39
N ILE A 70 -10.72 12.53 4.53
CA ILE A 70 -10.72 13.03 3.14
C ILE A 70 -11.88 12.44 2.33
N HIS A 71 -12.16 11.14 2.49
CA HIS A 71 -13.31 10.50 1.83
C HIS A 71 -14.65 11.07 2.33
N ALA A 72 -14.72 11.43 3.61
CA ALA A 72 -15.91 12.00 4.22
C ALA A 72 -16.11 13.49 3.91
N PHE A 73 -15.11 14.19 3.36
CA PHE A 73 -15.19 15.61 3.07
C PHE A 73 -15.80 15.87 1.68
N PRO A 74 -16.70 16.89 1.52
CA PRO A 74 -17.31 17.71 2.57
C PRO A 74 -18.46 16.99 3.29
N PHE A 75 -18.49 17.08 4.62
CA PHE A 75 -19.51 16.42 5.47
C PHE A 75 -20.92 16.95 5.29
N ILE A 76 -21.08 18.09 4.63
CA ILE A 76 -22.35 18.78 4.43
C ILE A 76 -22.78 18.56 2.97
N GLN A 77 -23.23 17.36 2.66
CA GLN A 77 -23.99 17.08 1.44
C GLN A 77 -25.42 16.72 1.85
N GLN A 78 -26.42 17.28 1.15
CA GLN A 78 -27.82 17.01 1.47
C GLN A 78 -28.21 15.53 1.29
N ASP A 79 -27.47 14.82 0.42
CA ASP A 79 -27.70 13.42 0.07
C ASP A 79 -26.59 12.49 0.60
N TRP A 80 -26.02 12.81 1.80
CA TRP A 80 -24.99 11.97 2.40
C TRP A 80 -25.52 10.59 2.79
N ASP A 81 -24.98 9.55 2.15
CA ASP A 81 -25.35 8.17 2.40
C ASP A 81 -24.16 7.35 2.95
N TRP A 82 -24.24 6.99 4.22
CA TRP A 82 -23.26 6.14 4.87
C TRP A 82 -23.24 4.73 4.33
N SER A 83 -24.34 4.25 3.71
CA SER A 83 -24.42 2.89 3.15
C SER A 83 -23.54 2.70 1.92
N SER A 84 -23.13 3.79 1.27
CA SER A 84 -22.25 3.81 0.10
C SER A 84 -20.88 4.44 0.38
N PHE A 85 -20.55 4.67 1.66
CA PHE A 85 -19.26 5.28 2.05
C PHE A 85 -18.09 4.37 1.71
N ARG A 86 -17.16 4.85 0.86
CA ARG A 86 -15.95 4.11 0.50
C ARG A 86 -15.00 4.02 1.69
N ILE A 87 -14.69 2.77 2.12
CA ILE A 87 -13.85 2.50 3.30
C ILE A 87 -12.37 2.55 2.96
N MET A 88 -11.97 1.88 1.88
CA MET A 88 -10.57 1.80 1.47
C MET A 88 -10.19 2.92 0.51
N GLY A 89 -8.91 3.27 0.49
CA GLY A 89 -8.35 4.26 -0.41
C GLY A 89 -6.85 4.37 -0.24
N VAL A 90 -6.25 5.33 -0.92
CA VAL A 90 -4.79 5.51 -0.99
C VAL A 90 -4.15 5.62 0.39
N LEU A 91 -4.66 6.49 1.29
CA LEU A 91 -4.09 6.69 2.62
C LEU A 91 -4.33 5.50 3.54
N GLN A 92 -5.47 4.84 3.45
CA GLN A 92 -5.77 3.62 4.22
C GLN A 92 -4.80 2.50 3.82
N ARG A 93 -4.55 2.31 2.53
CA ARG A 93 -3.56 1.34 2.04
C ARG A 93 -2.15 1.69 2.52
N ILE A 94 -1.73 2.96 2.44
CA ILE A 94 -0.43 3.41 2.97
C ILE A 94 -0.32 3.10 4.45
N ALA A 95 -1.35 3.40 5.23
CA ALA A 95 -1.39 3.15 6.67
C ALA A 95 -1.18 1.67 6.99
N LEU A 96 -1.97 0.79 6.34
CA LEU A 96 -1.89 -0.65 6.58
C LEU A 96 -0.55 -1.23 6.11
N ALA A 97 -0.09 -0.86 4.91
CA ALA A 97 1.20 -1.31 4.40
C ALA A 97 2.37 -0.85 5.29
N TYR A 98 2.35 0.41 5.76
CA TYR A 98 3.32 0.94 6.72
C TYR A 98 3.29 0.16 8.03
N GLY A 99 2.11 -0.04 8.62
CA GLY A 99 1.97 -0.71 9.91
C GLY A 99 2.49 -2.15 9.89
N ILE A 100 2.10 -2.92 8.88
CA ILE A 100 2.56 -4.31 8.70
C ILE A 100 4.07 -4.34 8.44
N ALA A 101 4.58 -3.52 7.52
CA ALA A 101 6.01 -3.45 7.23
C ALA A 101 6.82 -3.04 8.46
N ALA A 102 6.35 -2.08 9.26
CA ALA A 102 7.01 -1.64 10.49
C ALA A 102 7.19 -2.78 11.50
N ILE A 103 6.14 -3.62 11.67
CA ILE A 103 6.22 -4.80 12.53
C ILE A 103 7.22 -5.81 11.96
N MET A 104 7.21 -6.04 10.65
CA MET A 104 8.13 -6.98 10.01
C MET A 104 9.59 -6.56 10.18
N VAL A 105 9.91 -5.28 9.93
CA VAL A 105 11.30 -4.81 9.95
C VAL A 105 11.92 -4.74 11.35
N ILE A 106 11.10 -4.67 12.42
CA ILE A 106 11.62 -4.71 13.79
C ILE A 106 11.91 -6.13 14.27
N HIS A 107 11.21 -7.13 13.72
CA HIS A 107 11.35 -8.54 14.14
C HIS A 107 12.25 -9.37 13.21
N LEU A 108 12.44 -8.94 11.97
CA LEU A 108 13.14 -9.71 10.95
C LEU A 108 14.46 -9.03 10.57
N ASP A 109 15.50 -9.83 10.40
CA ASP A 109 16.75 -9.38 9.78
C ASP A 109 16.56 -9.16 8.26
N LEU A 110 17.49 -8.46 7.62
CA LEU A 110 17.39 -8.08 6.20
C LEU A 110 17.20 -9.29 5.27
N LYS A 111 17.83 -10.44 5.59
CA LYS A 111 17.69 -11.67 4.80
C LYS A 111 16.28 -12.23 4.92
N LYS A 112 15.74 -12.27 6.14
CA LYS A 112 14.36 -12.75 6.38
C LYS A 112 13.33 -11.79 5.76
N ILE A 113 13.56 -10.47 5.82
CA ILE A 113 12.72 -9.48 5.12
C ILE A 113 12.67 -9.77 3.63
N PHE A 114 13.82 -10.00 2.98
CA PHE A 114 13.89 -10.33 1.56
C PHE A 114 13.14 -11.63 1.23
N ILE A 115 13.38 -12.70 2.02
CA ILE A 115 12.70 -14.00 1.83
C ILE A 115 11.18 -13.86 2.05
N SER A 116 10.76 -13.11 3.07
CA SER A 116 9.33 -12.86 3.34
C SER A 116 8.67 -12.06 2.21
N ALA A 117 9.35 -11.05 1.68
CA ALA A 117 8.87 -10.27 0.55
C ALA A 117 8.63 -11.16 -0.69
N LEU A 118 9.61 -12.02 -1.02
CA LEU A 118 9.48 -12.98 -2.12
C LEU A 118 8.36 -13.99 -1.86
N GLY A 119 8.29 -14.53 -0.64
CA GLY A 119 7.24 -15.46 -0.23
C GLY A 119 5.83 -14.85 -0.34
N ILE A 120 5.66 -13.59 0.09
CA ILE A 120 4.39 -12.85 -0.04
C ILE A 120 3.98 -12.73 -1.51
N LEU A 121 4.91 -12.36 -2.41
CA LEU A 121 4.59 -12.22 -3.83
C LEU A 121 4.19 -13.55 -4.47
N ILE A 122 4.93 -14.62 -4.18
CA ILE A 122 4.64 -15.96 -4.71
C ILE A 122 3.29 -16.47 -4.17
N ALA A 123 3.06 -16.33 -2.87
CA ALA A 123 1.80 -16.73 -2.24
C ALA A 123 0.62 -15.92 -2.80
N TYR A 124 0.77 -14.60 -2.94
CA TYR A 124 -0.25 -13.75 -3.52
C TYR A 124 -0.59 -14.14 -4.96
N TRP A 125 0.43 -14.35 -5.79
CA TRP A 125 0.23 -14.82 -7.15
C TRP A 125 -0.48 -16.18 -7.20
N GLY A 126 -0.04 -17.14 -6.38
CA GLY A 126 -0.65 -18.48 -6.30
C GLY A 126 -2.12 -18.43 -5.84
N ILE A 127 -2.42 -17.61 -4.83
CA ILE A 127 -3.80 -17.42 -4.33
C ILE A 127 -4.70 -16.84 -5.43
N LEU A 128 -4.23 -15.84 -6.17
CA LEU A 128 -5.00 -15.27 -7.28
C LEU A 128 -5.24 -16.30 -8.39
N TRP A 129 -4.21 -17.07 -8.74
CA TRP A 129 -4.30 -18.08 -9.79
C TRP A 129 -5.29 -19.20 -9.43
N ILE A 130 -5.25 -19.69 -8.19
CA ILE A 130 -6.15 -20.77 -7.71
C ILE A 130 -7.58 -20.25 -7.52
N GLY A 131 -7.75 -19.05 -6.99
CA GLY A 131 -9.07 -18.49 -6.63
C GLY A 131 -9.80 -17.75 -7.74
N GLY A 132 -9.13 -17.42 -8.84
CA GLY A 132 -9.68 -16.60 -9.92
C GLY A 132 -10.51 -17.39 -10.97
N GLY A 133 -10.49 -18.72 -10.96
CA GLY A 133 -11.22 -19.54 -11.94
C GLY A 133 -10.61 -19.50 -13.34
N GLU A 134 -11.46 -19.44 -14.38
CA GLU A 134 -11.02 -19.50 -15.78
C GLU A 134 -10.21 -18.27 -16.23
N ASP A 135 -10.53 -17.09 -15.69
CA ASP A 135 -9.79 -15.83 -15.96
C ASP A 135 -9.42 -15.12 -14.66
N PRO A 136 -8.35 -15.58 -13.97
CA PRO A 136 -7.99 -15.11 -12.64
C PRO A 136 -7.55 -13.65 -12.60
N TYR A 137 -7.20 -13.06 -13.72
CA TYR A 137 -6.69 -11.69 -13.83
C TYR A 137 -7.66 -10.71 -14.47
N SER A 138 -8.89 -11.13 -14.79
CA SER A 138 -9.91 -10.21 -15.30
C SER A 138 -10.42 -9.28 -14.20
N LEU A 139 -10.93 -8.11 -14.59
CA LEU A 139 -11.53 -7.16 -13.65
C LEU A 139 -12.78 -7.75 -12.98
N GLU A 140 -13.56 -8.54 -13.70
CA GLU A 140 -14.87 -9.04 -13.25
C GLU A 140 -14.75 -10.26 -12.32
N HIS A 141 -13.83 -11.20 -12.64
CA HIS A 141 -13.80 -12.53 -12.01
C HIS A 141 -12.66 -12.72 -11.03
N ASN A 142 -11.76 -11.74 -10.87
CA ASN A 142 -10.60 -11.87 -10.00
C ASN A 142 -10.99 -12.07 -8.52
N LEU A 143 -10.12 -12.80 -7.81
CA LEU A 143 -10.33 -13.12 -6.41
C LEU A 143 -10.29 -11.86 -5.50
N ILE A 144 -9.54 -10.83 -5.89
CA ILE A 144 -9.43 -9.57 -5.11
C ILE A 144 -10.82 -8.98 -4.94
N ARG A 145 -11.54 -8.80 -6.05
CA ARG A 145 -12.89 -8.25 -6.04
C ARG A 145 -13.85 -9.09 -5.19
N LYS A 146 -13.80 -10.43 -5.33
CA LYS A 146 -14.66 -11.34 -4.55
C LYS A 146 -14.43 -11.19 -3.03
N ILE A 147 -13.17 -11.13 -2.60
CA ILE A 147 -12.82 -10.98 -1.18
C ILE A 147 -13.17 -9.59 -0.67
N ASP A 148 -12.88 -8.54 -1.44
CA ASP A 148 -13.19 -7.17 -1.03
C ASP A 148 -14.72 -6.95 -0.93
N ILE A 149 -15.53 -7.51 -1.85
CA ILE A 149 -16.99 -7.49 -1.74
C ILE A 149 -17.46 -8.25 -0.49
N PHE A 150 -16.88 -9.42 -0.20
CA PHE A 150 -17.27 -10.23 0.95
C PHE A 150 -16.95 -9.53 2.29
N LEU A 151 -15.80 -8.83 2.38
CA LEU A 151 -15.35 -8.22 3.63
C LEU A 151 -15.88 -6.80 3.84
N LEU A 152 -15.98 -6.01 2.77
CA LEU A 152 -16.33 -4.58 2.85
C LEU A 152 -17.77 -4.31 2.42
N GLY A 153 -18.36 -5.19 1.62
CA GLY A 153 -19.63 -4.94 0.96
C GLY A 153 -19.46 -4.20 -0.38
N GLU A 154 -20.31 -4.55 -1.35
CA GLU A 154 -20.22 -4.01 -2.71
C GLU A 154 -20.42 -2.49 -2.75
N SER A 155 -21.33 -1.97 -1.92
CA SER A 155 -21.64 -0.53 -1.85
C SER A 155 -20.48 0.33 -1.31
N HIS A 156 -19.52 -0.26 -0.59
CA HIS A 156 -18.37 0.43 0.00
C HIS A 156 -17.12 0.42 -0.87
N LEU A 157 -17.21 -0.15 -2.08
CA LEU A 157 -16.12 -0.20 -3.05
C LEU A 157 -16.18 0.98 -4.03
N TYR A 158 -15.06 1.23 -4.70
CA TYR A 158 -14.98 2.25 -5.74
C TYR A 158 -15.71 1.80 -7.01
N GLY A 159 -16.63 2.63 -7.50
CA GLY A 159 -17.45 2.34 -8.71
C GLY A 159 -16.96 3.00 -10.00
N GLY A 160 -15.84 3.72 -9.98
CA GLY A 160 -15.36 4.52 -11.12
C GLY A 160 -14.80 3.73 -12.31
N THR A 161 -14.68 2.40 -12.19
CA THR A 161 -14.26 1.50 -13.28
C THR A 161 -15.42 0.93 -14.09
N GLY A 162 -16.65 1.34 -13.79
CA GLY A 162 -17.88 0.80 -14.41
C GLY A 162 -18.48 -0.42 -13.70
N ILE A 163 -17.67 -1.11 -12.89
CA ILE A 163 -18.10 -2.14 -11.93
C ILE A 163 -17.51 -1.82 -10.56
N GLN A 164 -18.14 -2.32 -9.51
CA GLN A 164 -17.66 -2.13 -8.13
C GLN A 164 -16.37 -2.94 -7.92
N PHE A 165 -15.25 -2.22 -7.87
CA PHE A 165 -13.92 -2.76 -7.65
C PHE A 165 -13.05 -1.70 -6.96
N ASP A 166 -12.37 -2.04 -5.87
CA ASP A 166 -11.47 -1.09 -5.22
C ASP A 166 -10.00 -1.37 -5.60
N PRO A 167 -9.35 -0.46 -6.37
CA PRO A 167 -7.93 -0.56 -6.66
C PRO A 167 -7.08 -0.62 -5.39
N GLU A 168 -7.53 0.04 -4.32
CA GLU A 168 -6.89 0.09 -3.01
C GLU A 168 -7.49 -0.91 -2.00
N GLY A 169 -8.12 -2.00 -2.46
CA GLY A 169 -8.78 -3.01 -1.62
C GLY A 169 -7.86 -3.70 -0.60
N LEU A 170 -8.47 -4.45 0.30
CA LEU A 170 -7.76 -5.13 1.40
C LEU A 170 -6.77 -6.17 0.91
N LEU A 171 -7.22 -7.08 0.02
CA LEU A 171 -6.34 -8.14 -0.46
C LEU A 171 -5.16 -7.58 -1.27
N SER A 172 -5.40 -6.57 -2.10
CA SER A 172 -4.36 -5.91 -2.89
C SER A 172 -3.39 -5.05 -2.05
N THR A 173 -3.67 -4.84 -0.77
CA THR A 173 -2.75 -4.21 0.17
C THR A 173 -1.57 -5.12 0.53
N ILE A 174 -1.73 -6.45 0.46
CA ILE A 174 -0.67 -7.41 0.78
C ILE A 174 0.59 -7.20 -0.08
N PRO A 175 0.54 -7.17 -1.43
CA PRO A 175 1.73 -6.87 -2.23
C PRO A 175 2.25 -5.44 -2.04
N SER A 176 1.41 -4.49 -1.61
CA SER A 176 1.85 -3.13 -1.27
C SER A 176 2.82 -3.10 -0.08
N VAL A 177 2.67 -4.02 0.88
CA VAL A 177 3.66 -4.20 1.96
C VAL A 177 5.03 -4.52 1.40
N VAL A 178 5.11 -5.36 0.36
CA VAL A 178 6.39 -5.72 -0.28
C VAL A 178 7.08 -4.51 -0.88
N THR A 179 6.35 -3.59 -1.47
CA THR A 179 6.91 -2.33 -2.00
C THR A 179 7.57 -1.51 -0.89
N VAL A 180 6.95 -1.42 0.29
CA VAL A 180 7.53 -0.77 1.47
C VAL A 180 8.79 -1.51 1.94
N LEU A 181 8.75 -2.85 2.00
CA LEU A 181 9.91 -3.67 2.41
C LEU A 181 11.09 -3.53 1.44
N ILE A 182 10.84 -3.46 0.13
CA ILE A 182 11.89 -3.20 -0.87
C ILE A 182 12.52 -1.82 -0.63
N GLY A 183 11.70 -0.80 -0.38
CA GLY A 183 12.19 0.53 -0.01
C GLY A 183 13.08 0.50 1.25
N TYR A 184 12.67 -0.25 2.28
CA TYR A 184 13.47 -0.43 3.50
C TYR A 184 14.80 -1.14 3.24
N LEU A 185 14.82 -2.19 2.41
CA LEU A 185 16.04 -2.90 2.02
C LEU A 185 17.02 -1.98 1.28
N VAL A 186 16.53 -1.21 0.31
CA VAL A 186 17.35 -0.23 -0.44
C VAL A 186 17.84 0.88 0.51
N GLY A 187 17.00 1.41 1.37
CA GLY A 187 17.40 2.37 2.41
C GLY A 187 18.50 1.82 3.33
N SER A 188 18.47 0.51 3.64
CA SER A 188 19.49 -0.15 4.44
C SER A 188 20.83 -0.26 3.70
N MET A 189 20.82 -0.55 2.41
CA MET A 189 22.02 -0.57 1.56
C MET A 189 22.65 0.82 1.47
N LEU A 190 21.86 1.86 1.24
CA LEU A 190 22.34 3.24 1.17
C LEU A 190 22.94 3.72 2.51
N HIS A 191 22.34 3.33 3.63
CA HIS A 191 22.85 3.66 4.96
C HIS A 191 24.22 3.03 5.20
N THR A 192 24.42 1.78 4.83
CA THR A 192 25.69 1.05 4.98
C THR A 192 26.77 1.64 4.08
N THR A 193 26.46 2.00 2.84
CA THR A 193 27.40 2.58 1.88
C THR A 193 27.91 3.95 2.36
N LYS A 194 27.05 4.79 2.92
CA LYS A 194 27.47 6.08 3.50
C LYS A 194 28.43 5.90 4.68
N ALA A 195 28.18 4.93 5.56
CA ALA A 195 29.08 4.65 6.68
C ALA A 195 30.48 4.23 6.21
N VAL A 196 30.59 3.43 5.13
CA VAL A 196 31.86 3.02 4.54
C VAL A 196 32.60 4.21 3.92
N SER A 197 31.90 5.11 3.20
CA SER A 197 32.52 6.27 2.56
C SER A 197 33.20 7.23 3.58
N TYR A 198 32.61 7.43 4.75
CA TYR A 198 33.20 8.29 5.80
C TYR A 198 34.39 7.64 6.50
N THR A 199 34.53 6.30 6.51
CA THR A 199 35.69 5.62 7.13
C THR A 199 36.95 5.65 6.24
N HIS A 200 36.78 5.84 4.92
CA HIS A 200 37.94 5.95 3.99
C HIS A 200 38.46 7.38 3.77
N LEU A 201 37.85 8.39 4.39
CA LEU A 201 38.24 9.80 4.29
C LEU A 201 38.94 10.34 5.59
N ARG A 202 39.37 9.43 6.49
CA ARG A 202 40.20 9.77 7.66
C ARG A 202 41.63 9.25 7.53
#